data_bd098d78b57527f7b94c87ce3f2c900a
#
_entry.id   bd098d78b57527f7b94c87ce3f2c900a
#
_cell.length_a   1.000
_cell.length_b   1.000
_cell.length_c   1.000
_cell.angle_alpha   90.00
_cell.angle_beta   90.00
_cell.angle_gamma   90.00
#
_symmetry.space_group_name_H-M   'P 1'
#
loop_
_entity.id
_entity.type
_entity.pdbx_description
1 polymer ?
#
loop_
_entity_poly.entity_id
_entity_poly.type
_entity_poly.pdbx_seq_one_letter_code
_entity_poly.pdbx_strand_id
1 'polypeptide(L)'
;TAAVREEVKLCPSVTKLYYADGQGKTDKAIADIKGMVAKGVNALVYFPDAGKAMLPALRAAYKAGVVTVPYRVTPGGTPGKDYTMFVGTDFQLAGKNWGEWIKKNVPAGGNILMLSGPAGNSQGTEERKGLEASLAGTDYKFIGANPFEATGWDPGKSQEVLTAAIAKYPKIDVIVSDFGPSLVSALDAAQKTG
;
A
#
# COMPACT_ATOMS: atom_id res chain seq x y z
N THR A 1 4.26 -14.20 1.75
CA THR A 1 4.02 -15.55 1.17
C THR A 1 4.97 -16.60 1.69
N ALA A 2 6.28 -16.34 1.82
CA ALA A 2 7.22 -17.27 2.46
C ALA A 2 6.80 -17.55 3.90
N ALA A 3 6.58 -16.52 4.72
CA ALA A 3 6.14 -16.66 6.10
C ALA A 3 4.85 -17.52 6.23
N VAL A 4 3.83 -17.26 5.39
CA VAL A 4 2.60 -18.08 5.41
C VAL A 4 2.88 -19.55 5.11
N ARG A 5 3.80 -19.83 4.18
CA ARG A 5 4.17 -21.22 3.85
C ARG A 5 4.90 -21.93 5.01
N GLU A 6 5.72 -21.20 5.76
CA GLU A 6 6.40 -21.75 6.93
C GLU A 6 5.43 -21.96 8.09
N GLU A 7 4.58 -20.98 8.39
CA GLU A 7 3.60 -21.10 9.46
C GLU A 7 2.57 -22.23 9.23
N VAL A 8 2.14 -22.43 7.99
CA VAL A 8 1.23 -23.54 7.64
C VAL A 8 1.81 -24.90 7.97
N LYS A 9 3.13 -25.10 7.90
CA LYS A 9 3.78 -26.35 8.29
C LYS A 9 3.61 -26.67 9.79
N LEU A 10 3.39 -25.63 10.61
CA LEU A 10 3.18 -25.74 12.05
C LEU A 10 1.70 -25.96 12.41
N CYS A 11 0.80 -25.95 11.42
CA CYS A 11 -0.64 -26.10 11.60
C CYS A 11 -1.15 -27.43 11.00
N PRO A 12 -1.17 -28.54 11.77
CA PRO A 12 -1.57 -29.86 11.25
C PRO A 12 -2.97 -29.91 10.65
N SER A 13 -3.85 -28.98 11.04
CA SER A 13 -5.21 -28.85 10.49
C SER A 13 -5.25 -28.30 9.06
N VAL A 14 -4.16 -27.71 8.56
CA VAL A 14 -4.06 -27.24 7.19
C VAL A 14 -3.54 -28.39 6.31
N THR A 15 -4.45 -29.08 5.66
CA THR A 15 -4.13 -30.25 4.84
C THR A 15 -3.69 -29.91 3.42
N LYS A 16 -4.05 -28.72 2.91
CA LYS A 16 -3.71 -28.28 1.56
C LYS A 16 -3.56 -26.77 1.46
N LEU A 17 -2.49 -26.30 0.86
CA LEU A 17 -2.24 -24.89 0.58
C LEU A 17 -2.28 -24.63 -0.93
N TYR A 18 -3.12 -23.69 -1.34
CA TYR A 18 -3.14 -23.14 -2.68
C TYR A 18 -2.46 -21.78 -2.69
N TYR A 19 -1.81 -21.44 -3.78
CA TYR A 19 -1.19 -20.15 -3.98
C TYR A 19 -1.55 -19.56 -5.34
N ALA A 20 -1.82 -18.27 -5.39
CA ALA A 20 -1.97 -17.51 -6.62
C ALA A 20 -1.24 -16.16 -6.48
N ASP A 21 -0.70 -15.67 -7.57
CA ASP A 21 -0.06 -14.37 -7.68
C ASP A 21 -0.89 -13.48 -8.61
N GLY A 22 -1.45 -12.41 -8.07
CA GLY A 22 -2.25 -11.43 -8.81
C GLY A 22 -1.43 -10.62 -9.82
N GLN A 23 -0.09 -10.60 -9.69
CA GLN A 23 0.83 -9.91 -10.61
C GLN A 23 0.53 -8.41 -10.74
N GLY A 24 0.04 -7.75 -9.68
CA GLY A 24 -0.39 -6.36 -9.72
C GLY A 24 -1.62 -6.09 -10.60
N LYS A 25 -2.32 -7.14 -11.07
CA LYS A 25 -3.51 -7.04 -11.92
C LYS A 25 -4.77 -7.31 -11.12
N THR A 26 -5.58 -6.29 -10.92
CA THR A 26 -6.81 -6.36 -10.13
C THR A 26 -7.77 -7.45 -10.62
N ASP A 27 -8.03 -7.51 -11.93
CA ASP A 27 -8.95 -8.49 -12.50
C ASP A 27 -8.47 -9.93 -12.30
N LYS A 28 -7.15 -10.15 -12.45
CA LYS A 28 -6.55 -11.46 -12.18
C LYS A 28 -6.70 -11.84 -10.70
N ALA A 29 -6.41 -10.94 -9.79
CA ALA A 29 -6.53 -11.19 -8.35
C ALA A 29 -7.99 -11.52 -7.96
N ILE A 30 -8.97 -10.81 -8.54
CA ILE A 30 -10.40 -11.12 -8.37
C ILE A 30 -10.75 -12.50 -8.93
N ALA A 31 -10.25 -12.85 -10.11
CA ALA A 31 -10.47 -14.17 -10.71
C ALA A 31 -9.83 -15.28 -9.87
N ASP A 32 -8.63 -15.06 -9.33
CA ASP A 32 -7.94 -15.99 -8.45
C ASP A 32 -8.74 -16.24 -7.16
N ILE A 33 -9.29 -15.19 -6.52
CA ILE A 33 -10.18 -15.33 -5.35
C ILE A 33 -11.39 -16.22 -5.69
N LYS A 34 -12.09 -15.93 -6.79
CA LYS A 34 -13.24 -16.72 -7.24
C LYS A 34 -12.85 -18.18 -7.51
N GLY A 35 -11.70 -18.39 -8.16
CA GLY A 35 -11.18 -19.72 -8.44
C GLY A 35 -10.82 -20.50 -7.16
N MET A 36 -10.29 -19.84 -6.12
CA MET A 36 -10.04 -20.47 -4.82
C MET A 36 -11.34 -20.88 -4.14
N VAL A 37 -12.35 -19.99 -4.13
CA VAL A 37 -13.68 -20.31 -3.58
C VAL A 37 -14.29 -21.50 -4.31
N ALA A 38 -14.23 -21.55 -5.64
CA ALA A 38 -14.73 -22.67 -6.46
C ALA A 38 -13.99 -23.99 -6.18
N LYS A 39 -12.73 -23.94 -5.74
CA LYS A 39 -11.97 -25.12 -5.29
C LYS A 39 -12.33 -25.59 -3.88
N GLY A 40 -13.23 -24.91 -3.19
CA GLY A 40 -13.69 -25.27 -1.86
C GLY A 40 -12.68 -24.97 -0.75
N VAL A 41 -11.88 -23.91 -0.87
CA VAL A 41 -11.00 -23.51 0.23
C VAL A 41 -11.80 -23.09 1.46
N ASN A 42 -11.34 -23.46 2.65
CA ASN A 42 -11.97 -23.09 3.90
C ASN A 42 -11.51 -21.73 4.42
N ALA A 43 -10.29 -21.31 4.05
CA ALA A 43 -9.73 -20.03 4.43
C ALA A 43 -9.01 -19.37 3.26
N LEU A 44 -9.06 -18.05 3.22
CA LEU A 44 -8.41 -17.19 2.23
C LEU A 44 -7.65 -16.08 2.94
N VAL A 45 -6.32 -16.14 2.89
CA VAL A 45 -5.43 -15.06 3.33
C VAL A 45 -4.96 -14.31 2.08
N TYR A 46 -5.17 -13.00 2.01
CA TYR A 46 -4.91 -12.31 0.77
C TYR A 46 -4.48 -10.84 0.97
N PHE A 47 -3.69 -10.33 0.04
CA PHE A 47 -3.18 -8.96 0.00
C PHE A 47 -4.02 -8.11 -0.97
N PRO A 48 -4.85 -7.16 -0.49
CA PRO A 48 -5.71 -6.33 -1.33
C PRO A 48 -4.97 -5.10 -1.88
N ASP A 49 -3.99 -5.29 -2.75
CA ASP A 49 -3.17 -4.23 -3.33
C ASP A 49 -3.97 -3.14 -4.06
N ALA A 50 -5.07 -3.52 -4.71
CA ALA A 50 -6.00 -2.60 -5.36
C ALA A 50 -7.08 -2.03 -4.40
N GLY A 51 -6.95 -2.21 -3.08
CA GLY A 51 -7.82 -1.63 -2.08
C GLY A 51 -9.30 -1.97 -2.27
N LYS A 52 -10.15 -0.95 -2.32
CA LYS A 52 -11.62 -1.10 -2.38
C LYS A 52 -12.13 -1.89 -3.60
N ALA A 53 -11.38 -1.91 -4.70
CA ALA A 53 -11.75 -2.69 -5.88
C ALA A 53 -11.83 -4.21 -5.61
N MET A 54 -11.09 -4.69 -4.58
CA MET A 54 -11.06 -6.09 -4.19
C MET A 54 -12.24 -6.49 -3.26
N LEU A 55 -12.87 -5.51 -2.59
CA LEU A 55 -13.87 -5.76 -1.55
C LEU A 55 -15.07 -6.60 -2.02
N PRO A 56 -15.64 -6.42 -3.23
CA PRO A 56 -16.75 -7.24 -3.69
C PRO A 56 -16.41 -8.74 -3.77
N ALA A 57 -15.21 -9.09 -4.22
CA ALA A 57 -14.78 -10.48 -4.32
C ALA A 57 -14.60 -11.12 -2.94
N LEU A 58 -14.03 -10.38 -1.97
CA LEU A 58 -13.92 -10.84 -0.58
C LEU A 58 -15.27 -11.06 0.08
N ARG A 59 -16.15 -10.07 -0.08
CA ARG A 59 -17.51 -10.16 0.46
C ARG A 59 -18.24 -11.40 -0.10
N ALA A 60 -18.04 -11.71 -1.37
CA ALA A 60 -18.60 -12.91 -1.98
C ALA A 60 -18.00 -14.18 -1.37
N ALA A 61 -16.69 -14.25 -1.18
CA ALA A 61 -16.02 -15.37 -0.52
C ALA A 61 -16.49 -15.54 0.94
N TYR A 62 -16.58 -14.44 1.70
CA TYR A 62 -17.08 -14.44 3.07
C TYR A 62 -18.51 -14.97 3.16
N LYS A 63 -19.40 -14.50 2.27
CA LYS A 63 -20.80 -14.96 2.20
C LYS A 63 -20.92 -16.43 1.78
N ALA A 64 -19.95 -16.96 1.05
CA ALA A 64 -19.85 -18.38 0.73
C ALA A 64 -19.31 -19.24 1.89
N GLY A 65 -19.09 -18.67 3.07
CA GLY A 65 -18.62 -19.37 4.26
C GLY A 65 -17.11 -19.55 4.36
N VAL A 66 -16.34 -18.91 3.48
CA VAL A 66 -14.87 -18.94 3.54
C VAL A 66 -14.38 -17.97 4.61
N VAL A 67 -13.50 -18.43 5.51
CA VAL A 67 -12.78 -17.54 6.43
C VAL A 67 -11.86 -16.63 5.62
N THR A 68 -12.11 -15.32 5.64
CA THR A 68 -11.42 -14.36 4.80
C THR A 68 -10.61 -13.40 5.66
N VAL A 69 -9.30 -13.32 5.39
CA VAL A 69 -8.35 -12.50 6.16
C VAL A 69 -7.54 -11.62 5.20
N PRO A 70 -8.02 -10.44 4.84
CA PRO A 70 -7.16 -9.44 4.21
C PRO A 70 -6.04 -9.05 5.18
N TYR A 71 -4.82 -8.91 4.66
CA TYR A 71 -3.67 -8.58 5.49
C TYR A 71 -2.89 -7.37 4.98
N ARG A 72 -2.14 -6.74 5.87
CA ARG A 72 -1.30 -5.56 5.68
C ARG A 72 -2.07 -4.29 5.30
N VAL A 73 -2.76 -4.27 4.17
CA VAL A 73 -3.55 -3.13 3.68
C VAL A 73 -5.04 -3.46 3.73
N THR A 74 -5.87 -2.47 4.03
CA THR A 74 -7.32 -2.70 4.12
C THR A 74 -8.00 -2.58 2.74
N PRO A 75 -8.94 -3.50 2.44
CA PRO A 75 -9.81 -3.34 1.27
C PRO A 75 -10.96 -2.35 1.52
N GLY A 76 -11.00 -1.69 2.69
CA GLY A 76 -12.23 -1.07 3.20
C GLY A 76 -13.24 -2.11 3.68
N GLY A 77 -14.47 -1.69 3.94
CA GLY A 77 -15.49 -2.57 4.50
C GLY A 77 -15.33 -2.78 6.01
N THR A 78 -16.09 -3.76 6.54
CA THR A 78 -16.20 -4.00 7.98
C THR A 78 -15.93 -5.47 8.31
N PRO A 79 -15.00 -5.79 9.24
CA PRO A 79 -14.83 -7.15 9.76
C PRO A 79 -16.14 -7.69 10.32
N GLY A 80 -16.37 -9.01 10.16
CA GLY A 80 -17.58 -9.68 10.55
C GLY A 80 -18.80 -9.44 9.63
N LYS A 81 -18.68 -8.56 8.64
CA LYS A 81 -19.72 -8.26 7.66
C LYS A 81 -19.27 -8.49 6.22
N ASP A 82 -18.09 -8.04 5.89
CA ASP A 82 -17.53 -8.06 4.54
C ASP A 82 -16.39 -9.08 4.38
N TYR A 83 -15.75 -9.39 5.47
CA TYR A 83 -14.70 -10.43 5.64
C TYR A 83 -14.62 -10.81 7.12
N THR A 84 -13.91 -11.89 7.44
CA THR A 84 -13.88 -12.42 8.81
C THR A 84 -13.13 -11.48 9.75
N MET A 85 -11.90 -11.12 9.43
CA MET A 85 -11.06 -10.23 10.22
C MET A 85 -9.99 -9.57 9.34
N PHE A 86 -9.42 -8.48 9.84
CA PHE A 86 -8.29 -7.79 9.21
C PHE A 86 -7.04 -7.90 10.10
N VAL A 87 -5.90 -8.17 9.49
CA VAL A 87 -4.60 -8.16 10.16
C VAL A 87 -3.68 -7.20 9.40
N GLY A 88 -3.35 -6.08 9.99
CA GLY A 88 -2.60 -5.04 9.28
C GLY A 88 -1.73 -4.16 10.16
N THR A 89 -1.05 -3.22 9.50
CA THR A 89 -0.18 -2.21 10.09
C THR A 89 -0.97 -0.92 10.30
N ASP A 90 -0.67 -0.17 11.34
CA ASP A 90 -1.15 1.20 11.52
C ASP A 90 -0.33 2.16 10.66
N PHE A 91 -0.80 2.36 9.43
CA PHE A 91 -0.14 3.25 8.48
C PHE A 91 -0.36 4.74 8.80
N GLN A 92 -1.41 5.09 9.53
CA GLN A 92 -1.57 6.48 9.99
C GLN A 92 -0.50 6.83 11.03
N LEU A 93 -0.20 5.91 11.94
CA LEU A 93 0.90 6.09 12.89
C LEU A 93 2.25 6.21 12.16
N ALA A 94 2.49 5.42 11.11
CA ALA A 94 3.70 5.55 10.30
C ALA A 94 3.80 6.95 9.67
N GLY A 95 2.74 7.41 9.02
CA GLY A 95 2.69 8.77 8.44
C GLY A 95 2.87 9.87 9.48
N LYS A 96 2.28 9.72 10.67
CA LYS A 96 2.47 10.65 11.78
C LYS A 96 3.94 10.73 12.20
N ASN A 97 4.60 9.60 12.37
CA ASN A 97 6.01 9.53 12.73
C ASN A 97 6.91 10.21 11.68
N TRP A 98 6.60 10.04 10.38
CA TRP A 98 7.30 10.77 9.31
C TRP A 98 7.11 12.27 9.44
N GLY A 99 5.90 12.74 9.72
CA GLY A 99 5.63 14.17 9.90
C GLY A 99 6.39 14.76 11.10
N GLU A 100 6.48 14.03 12.22
CA GLU A 100 7.28 14.46 13.37
C GLU A 100 8.78 14.53 13.02
N TRP A 101 9.27 13.56 12.27
CA TRP A 101 10.66 13.58 11.78
C TRP A 101 10.91 14.77 10.85
N ILE A 102 10.00 15.06 9.92
CA ILE A 102 10.09 16.18 8.98
C ILE A 102 10.13 17.50 9.74
N LYS A 103 9.24 17.75 10.68
CA LYS A 103 9.24 18.97 11.52
C LYS A 103 10.57 19.18 12.23
N LYS A 104 11.17 18.10 12.73
CA LYS A 104 12.44 18.17 13.43
C LYS A 104 13.63 18.47 12.51
N ASN A 105 13.64 17.93 11.30
CA ASN A 105 14.81 17.95 10.43
C ASN A 105 14.72 18.99 9.29
N VAL A 106 13.52 19.47 8.98
CA VAL A 106 13.26 20.50 7.96
C VAL A 106 12.37 21.60 8.56
N PRO A 107 12.79 22.27 9.65
CA PRO A 107 11.92 23.12 10.47
C PRO A 107 11.38 24.37 9.77
N ALA A 108 11.96 24.79 8.65
CA ALA A 108 11.52 25.95 7.89
C ALA A 108 10.22 25.75 7.08
N GLY A 109 9.61 24.56 7.15
CA GLY A 109 8.50 24.22 6.25
C GLY A 109 9.00 23.87 4.85
N GLY A 110 8.09 23.72 3.89
CA GLY A 110 8.46 23.46 2.50
C GLY A 110 7.51 22.56 1.73
N ASN A 111 7.91 22.23 0.51
CA ASN A 111 7.12 21.40 -0.41
C ASN A 111 7.45 19.91 -0.22
N ILE A 112 6.43 19.11 0.00
CA ILE A 112 6.52 17.66 0.20
C ILE A 112 5.95 16.96 -1.03
N LEU A 113 6.74 16.13 -1.68
CA LEU A 113 6.32 15.19 -2.71
C LEU A 113 6.20 13.79 -2.08
N MET A 114 5.05 13.14 -2.23
CA MET A 114 4.84 11.78 -1.74
C MET A 114 4.67 10.79 -2.89
N LEU A 115 5.51 9.75 -2.90
CA LEU A 115 5.44 8.62 -3.81
C LEU A 115 4.99 7.38 -3.04
N SER A 116 4.06 6.60 -3.62
CA SER A 116 3.57 5.38 -2.99
C SER A 116 3.19 4.32 -4.04
N GLY A 117 2.59 3.23 -3.58
CA GLY A 117 2.20 2.08 -4.35
C GLY A 117 1.16 2.31 -5.44
N PRO A 118 0.35 1.29 -5.76
CA PRO A 118 -0.72 1.43 -6.74
C PRO A 118 -1.77 2.45 -6.32
N ALA A 119 -2.37 3.14 -7.30
CA ALA A 119 -3.49 4.02 -7.04
C ALA A 119 -4.62 3.28 -6.31
N GLY A 120 -5.19 3.93 -5.28
CA GLY A 120 -6.25 3.34 -4.45
C GLY A 120 -5.76 2.38 -3.36
N ASN A 121 -4.46 2.10 -3.27
CA ASN A 121 -3.91 1.33 -2.16
C ASN A 121 -4.06 2.09 -0.84
N SER A 122 -4.51 1.39 0.20
CA SER A 122 -4.79 2.03 1.50
C SER A 122 -3.52 2.38 2.29
N GLN A 123 -2.38 1.75 2.04
CA GLN A 123 -1.13 2.08 2.72
C GLN A 123 -0.79 3.56 2.51
N GLY A 124 -0.54 3.97 1.27
CA GLY A 124 -0.18 5.36 0.97
C GLY A 124 -1.27 6.36 1.38
N THR A 125 -2.56 5.99 1.25
CA THR A 125 -3.67 6.85 1.66
C THR A 125 -3.68 7.09 3.18
N GLU A 126 -3.46 6.06 3.98
CA GLU A 126 -3.45 6.17 5.44
C GLU A 126 -2.16 6.85 5.95
N GLU A 127 -1.02 6.56 5.34
CA GLU A 127 0.24 7.28 5.61
C GLU A 127 0.10 8.77 5.30
N ARG A 128 -0.52 9.12 4.18
CA ARG A 128 -0.81 10.51 3.84
C ARG A 128 -1.68 11.20 4.88
N LYS A 129 -2.74 10.58 5.37
CA LYS A 129 -3.57 11.12 6.45
C LYS A 129 -2.78 11.36 7.73
N GLY A 130 -1.91 10.42 8.09
CA GLY A 130 -1.02 10.57 9.25
C GLY A 130 -0.07 11.75 9.11
N LEU A 131 0.55 11.90 7.93
CA LEU A 131 1.39 13.04 7.59
C LEU A 131 0.62 14.35 7.70
N GLU A 132 -0.53 14.46 7.05
CA GLU A 132 -1.37 15.67 7.07
C GLU A 132 -1.79 16.06 8.50
N ALA A 133 -2.20 15.07 9.30
CA ALA A 133 -2.56 15.31 10.69
C ALA A 133 -1.38 15.82 11.53
N SER A 134 -0.17 15.27 11.32
CA SER A 134 1.04 15.68 12.02
C SER A 134 1.53 17.07 11.60
N LEU A 135 1.34 17.44 10.33
CA LEU A 135 1.81 18.69 9.76
C LEU A 135 0.74 19.80 9.73
N ALA A 136 -0.44 19.55 10.31
CA ALA A 136 -1.52 20.53 10.35
C ALA A 136 -1.09 21.82 11.07
N GLY A 137 -1.43 22.97 10.48
CA GLY A 137 -1.08 24.29 11.05
C GLY A 137 0.38 24.69 10.87
N THR A 138 1.12 24.01 10.03
CA THR A 138 2.53 24.33 9.67
C THR A 138 2.65 24.87 8.24
N ASP A 139 3.84 25.33 7.86
CA ASP A 139 4.12 25.88 6.53
C ASP A 139 4.50 24.82 5.47
N TYR A 140 4.22 23.53 5.73
CA TYR A 140 4.43 22.49 4.74
C TYR A 140 3.26 22.41 3.76
N LYS A 141 3.59 22.17 2.48
CA LYS A 141 2.62 22.02 1.39
C LYS A 141 2.89 20.72 0.65
N PHE A 142 1.86 19.94 0.45
CA PHE A 142 1.96 18.78 -0.43
C PHE A 142 1.83 19.21 -1.89
N ILE A 143 2.74 18.75 -2.71
CA ILE A 143 2.76 18.94 -4.16
C ILE A 143 2.58 17.60 -4.87
N GLY A 144 2.22 17.62 -6.14
CA GLY A 144 1.96 16.41 -6.92
C GLY A 144 0.52 15.91 -6.82
N ALA A 145 0.33 14.64 -7.09
CA ALA A 145 -0.98 14.01 -7.03
C ALA A 145 -1.49 13.83 -5.59
N ASN A 146 -2.81 13.83 -5.44
CA ASN A 146 -3.47 13.58 -4.17
C ASN A 146 -4.15 12.20 -4.22
N PRO A 147 -3.92 11.31 -3.26
CA PRO A 147 -3.14 11.48 -2.01
C PRO A 147 -1.62 11.37 -2.23
N PHE A 148 -1.14 10.78 -3.31
CA PHE A 148 0.27 10.56 -3.61
C PHE A 148 0.48 10.30 -5.11
N GLU A 149 1.71 10.40 -5.58
CA GLU A 149 2.10 9.93 -6.90
C GLU A 149 2.16 8.39 -6.90
N ALA A 150 1.33 7.77 -7.74
CA ALA A 150 1.22 6.32 -7.82
C ALA A 150 2.38 5.74 -8.65
N THR A 151 3.27 5.01 -8.02
CA THR A 151 4.42 4.37 -8.65
C THR A 151 4.29 2.85 -8.79
N GLY A 152 3.30 2.23 -8.13
CA GLY A 152 3.15 0.78 -8.06
C GLY A 152 4.31 0.09 -7.33
N TRP A 153 5.13 0.83 -6.56
CA TRP A 153 6.39 0.38 -5.97
C TRP A 153 7.42 -0.08 -7.01
N ASP A 154 7.26 0.34 -8.25
CA ASP A 154 8.18 0.05 -9.34
C ASP A 154 9.32 1.09 -9.39
N PRO A 155 10.60 0.66 -9.43
CA PRO A 155 11.74 1.60 -9.45
C PRO A 155 11.78 2.49 -10.70
N GLY A 156 11.46 1.92 -11.88
CA GLY A 156 11.45 2.68 -13.14
C GLY A 156 10.36 3.73 -13.13
N LYS A 157 9.16 3.38 -12.65
CA LYS A 157 8.06 4.33 -12.52
C LYS A 157 8.34 5.40 -11.48
N SER A 158 8.97 5.06 -10.38
CA SER A 158 9.40 6.03 -9.36
C SER A 158 10.39 7.04 -9.94
N GLN A 159 11.33 6.58 -10.78
CA GLN A 159 12.27 7.45 -11.49
C GLN A 159 11.57 8.39 -12.47
N GLU A 160 10.65 7.87 -13.30
CA GLU A 160 9.86 8.72 -14.21
C GLU A 160 9.11 9.83 -13.46
N VAL A 161 8.40 9.45 -12.41
CA VAL A 161 7.59 10.36 -11.60
C VAL A 161 8.46 11.42 -10.94
N LEU A 162 9.59 11.02 -10.35
CA LEU A 162 10.51 11.97 -9.70
C LEU A 162 11.13 12.91 -10.71
N THR A 163 11.60 12.44 -11.87
CA THR A 163 12.16 13.27 -12.94
C THR A 163 11.14 14.30 -13.43
N ALA A 164 9.90 13.87 -13.66
CA ALA A 164 8.83 14.78 -14.07
C ALA A 164 8.50 15.81 -12.97
N ALA A 165 8.52 15.42 -11.71
CA ALA A 165 8.28 16.33 -10.60
C ALA A 165 9.40 17.38 -10.46
N ILE A 166 10.67 16.99 -10.58
CA ILE A 166 11.81 17.91 -10.55
C ILE A 166 11.71 18.94 -11.68
N ALA A 167 11.33 18.51 -12.88
CA ALA A 167 11.14 19.43 -14.02
C ALA A 167 9.93 20.38 -13.84
N LYS A 168 8.90 19.95 -13.11
CA LYS A 168 7.65 20.70 -12.94
C LYS A 168 7.66 21.66 -11.76
N TYR A 169 8.26 21.27 -10.66
CA TYR A 169 8.24 22.02 -9.40
C TYR A 169 9.59 22.70 -9.15
N PRO A 170 9.63 24.03 -8.97
CA PRO A 170 10.88 24.76 -8.81
C PRO A 170 11.62 24.41 -7.52
N LYS A 171 10.93 23.81 -6.55
CA LYS A 171 11.52 23.39 -5.28
C LYS A 171 10.74 22.22 -4.69
N ILE A 172 11.47 21.16 -4.33
CA ILE A 172 11.00 20.04 -3.56
C ILE A 172 11.90 19.94 -2.33
N ASP A 173 11.35 20.20 -1.14
CA ASP A 173 12.12 20.22 0.11
C ASP A 173 12.19 18.83 0.75
N VAL A 174 11.15 18.03 0.56
CA VAL A 174 11.03 16.69 1.15
C VAL A 174 10.42 15.74 0.13
N ILE A 175 11.03 14.58 -0.01
CA ILE A 175 10.44 13.45 -0.74
C ILE A 175 10.13 12.35 0.28
N VAL A 176 8.89 11.88 0.28
CA VAL A 176 8.42 10.78 1.11
C VAL A 176 8.09 9.59 0.23
N SER A 177 8.55 8.41 0.61
CA SER A 177 8.20 7.16 -0.06
C SER A 177 8.02 6.04 0.96
N ASP A 178 7.00 5.23 0.76
CA ASP A 178 6.72 4.03 1.53
C ASP A 178 7.49 2.79 1.04
N PHE A 179 8.34 2.96 0.01
CA PHE A 179 9.18 1.90 -0.52
C PHE A 179 10.61 2.40 -0.84
N GLY A 180 11.47 2.32 0.16
CA GLY A 180 12.86 2.80 0.10
C GLY A 180 13.67 2.34 -1.12
N PRO A 181 13.65 1.06 -1.52
CA PRO A 181 14.42 0.60 -2.69
C PRO A 181 14.09 1.35 -3.98
N SER A 182 12.81 1.62 -4.26
CA SER A 182 12.42 2.40 -5.43
C SER A 182 12.86 3.85 -5.34
N LEU A 183 12.78 4.44 -4.13
CA LEU A 183 13.20 5.83 -3.93
C LEU A 183 14.71 6.00 -4.12
N VAL A 184 15.53 5.11 -3.56
CA VAL A 184 17.00 5.17 -3.73
C VAL A 184 17.36 5.14 -5.21
N SER A 185 16.80 4.20 -5.98
CA SER A 185 17.05 4.10 -7.42
C SER A 185 16.64 5.37 -8.17
N ALA A 186 15.52 5.99 -7.79
CA ALA A 186 15.02 7.22 -8.42
C ALA A 186 15.91 8.42 -8.08
N LEU A 187 16.38 8.54 -6.85
CA LEU A 187 17.29 9.60 -6.41
C LEU A 187 18.66 9.50 -7.09
N ASP A 188 19.23 8.30 -7.18
CA ASP A 188 20.51 8.07 -7.88
C ASP A 188 20.43 8.51 -9.35
N ALA A 189 19.30 8.26 -10.01
CA ALA A 189 19.07 8.70 -11.38
C ALA A 189 18.91 10.23 -11.47
N ALA A 190 18.18 10.84 -10.55
CA ALA A 190 17.97 12.28 -10.53
C ALA A 190 19.27 13.06 -10.28
N GLN A 191 20.15 12.57 -9.41
CA GLN A 191 21.46 13.16 -9.15
C GLN A 191 22.39 13.16 -10.38
N LYS A 192 22.22 12.19 -11.30
CA LYS A 192 23.02 12.10 -12.53
C LYS A 192 22.56 13.06 -13.64
N THR A 193 21.37 13.58 -13.51
CA THR A 193 20.78 14.51 -14.51
C THR A 193 20.93 15.99 -14.15
N GLY A 194 21.58 16.29 -13.03
CA GLY A 194 21.81 17.66 -12.53
C GLY A 194 20.88 18.10 -11.47
#